data_9d0cd4a532b1ead3b3d0405cad663f27
#
_entry.id   9d0cd4a532b1ead3b3d0405cad663f27
#
_cell.length_a   1.000
_cell.length_b   1.000
_cell.length_c   1.000
_cell.angle_alpha   90.00
_cell.angle_beta   90.00
_cell.angle_gamma   90.00
#
_symmetry.space_group_name_H-M   'P 1'
#
loop_
_entity.id
_entity.type
_entity.pdbx_description
1 polymer ?
#
loop_
_entity_poly.entity_id
_entity_poly.type
_entity_poly.pdbx_seq_one_letter_code
_entity_poly.pdbx_strand_id
1 'polypeptide(L)'
;MKTGLVLEGGAMRGLFTAGVLDAWYQAGVRFDGIIGVSAGAVFGCNYKSGQPGRVLRYNKRFCREWRYCSWRSWLLTGDLFGAEFCYRDLPEKLDVFDCEEYGRNPVEFYMVCTDVHTGRAVYHRAPVVDGECYEWMRASASMPLVSRIVRVGGGEYLDGAVADSIPLRYFEGIGYGKNVVILTQPEGFVKKPSRGMGILKIFLRKYPAFLKALANRHKVYNETVAYVEKQAAAGKVLLIRPEERLPVGRLCHDPELLQKTYDIGFRTGKKYLPEIQRFTTSACSGD
;
A
#
# COMPACT_ATOMS: atom_id res chain seq x y z
N MET A 1 -20.36 10.57 -9.79
CA MET A 1 -19.57 9.29 -9.84
C MET A 1 -18.44 9.39 -8.84
N LYS A 2 -18.25 8.38 -7.93
CA LYS A 2 -17.17 8.41 -6.92
C LYS A 2 -15.78 8.30 -7.56
N THR A 3 -14.84 9.09 -7.05
CA THR A 3 -13.43 9.06 -7.45
C THR A 3 -12.60 8.27 -6.44
N GLY A 4 -11.93 7.23 -6.91
CA GLY A 4 -11.10 6.33 -6.11
C GLY A 4 -9.62 6.56 -6.31
N LEU A 5 -8.84 6.25 -5.27
CA LEU A 5 -7.38 6.19 -5.29
C LEU A 5 -6.91 4.79 -4.92
N VAL A 6 -6.21 4.12 -5.82
CA VAL A 6 -5.72 2.74 -5.66
C VAL A 6 -4.20 2.76 -5.51
N LEU A 7 -3.69 2.23 -4.40
CA LEU A 7 -2.29 2.29 -4.02
C LEU A 7 -1.66 0.89 -3.99
N GLU A 8 -0.75 0.62 -4.93
CA GLU A 8 0.02 -0.61 -4.97
C GLU A 8 0.92 -0.76 -3.75
N GLY A 9 1.10 -1.98 -3.25
CA GLY A 9 2.11 -2.32 -2.27
C GLY A 9 3.52 -2.37 -2.86
N GLY A 10 4.53 -2.02 -2.05
CA GLY A 10 5.91 -2.00 -2.55
C GLY A 10 7.00 -1.94 -1.49
N ALA A 11 6.65 -2.09 -0.21
CA ALA A 11 7.54 -1.82 0.91
C ALA A 11 8.21 -0.43 0.76
N MET A 12 9.56 -0.29 0.83
CA MET A 12 10.21 1.02 0.75
C MET A 12 9.99 1.76 -0.58
N ARG A 13 9.62 1.07 -1.68
CA ARG A 13 9.21 1.75 -2.91
C ARG A 13 7.94 2.59 -2.75
N GLY A 14 7.11 2.30 -1.75
CA GLY A 14 5.95 3.11 -1.37
C GLY A 14 6.27 4.56 -1.01
N LEU A 15 7.54 4.91 -0.75
CA LEU A 15 7.97 6.31 -0.60
C LEU A 15 7.74 7.13 -1.88
N PHE A 16 7.82 6.52 -3.06
CA PHE A 16 7.36 7.15 -4.30
C PHE A 16 5.88 7.53 -4.20
N THR A 17 5.04 6.58 -3.78
CA THR A 17 3.61 6.83 -3.56
C THR A 17 3.39 7.95 -2.54
N ALA A 18 4.10 7.93 -1.40
CA ALA A 18 4.01 8.98 -0.39
C ALA A 18 4.36 10.37 -0.96
N GLY A 19 5.41 10.46 -1.77
CA GLY A 19 5.79 11.72 -2.42
C GLY A 19 4.70 12.24 -3.37
N VAL A 20 4.10 11.38 -4.19
CA VAL A 20 2.97 11.73 -5.06
C VAL A 20 1.80 12.26 -4.23
N LEU A 21 1.42 11.53 -3.18
CA LEU A 21 0.31 11.88 -2.30
C LEU A 21 0.53 13.22 -1.60
N ASP A 22 1.72 13.48 -1.10
CA ASP A 22 2.04 14.72 -0.41
C ASP A 22 1.98 15.94 -1.36
N ALA A 23 2.45 15.78 -2.61
CA ALA A 23 2.32 16.83 -3.62
C ALA A 23 0.84 17.13 -3.94
N TRP A 24 0.00 16.12 -4.01
CA TRP A 24 -1.43 16.28 -4.28
C TRP A 24 -2.20 16.82 -3.06
N TYR A 25 -1.84 16.38 -1.85
CA TYR A 25 -2.42 16.90 -0.61
C TYR A 25 -2.21 18.42 -0.48
N GLN A 26 -0.96 18.88 -0.71
CA GLN A 26 -0.59 20.30 -0.70
C GLN A 26 -1.35 21.12 -1.76
N ALA A 27 -1.69 20.50 -2.89
CA ALA A 27 -2.46 21.13 -3.96
C ALA A 27 -3.99 21.01 -3.78
N GLY A 28 -4.46 20.46 -2.66
CA GLY A 28 -5.88 20.36 -2.34
C GLY A 28 -6.65 19.29 -3.13
N VAL A 29 -5.99 18.35 -3.80
CA VAL A 29 -6.66 17.22 -4.48
C VAL A 29 -7.42 16.39 -3.44
N ARG A 30 -8.61 15.90 -3.81
CA ARG A 30 -9.47 15.10 -2.93
C ARG A 30 -9.98 13.87 -3.68
N PHE A 31 -10.23 12.80 -2.92
CA PHE A 31 -10.81 11.55 -3.38
C PHE A 31 -11.98 11.17 -2.49
N ASP A 32 -12.96 10.43 -3.02
CA ASP A 32 -14.06 9.90 -2.22
C ASP A 32 -13.65 8.65 -1.44
N GLY A 33 -12.68 7.90 -1.97
CA GLY A 33 -12.13 6.73 -1.29
C GLY A 33 -10.72 6.38 -1.71
N ILE A 34 -10.00 5.72 -0.81
CA ILE A 34 -8.63 5.24 -0.98
C ILE A 34 -8.60 3.75 -0.63
N ILE A 35 -7.94 2.95 -1.46
CA ILE A 35 -7.65 1.55 -1.16
C ILE A 35 -6.16 1.30 -1.30
N GLY A 36 -5.56 0.75 -0.25
CA GLY A 36 -4.13 0.47 -0.21
C GLY A 36 -3.80 -0.99 0.09
N VAL A 37 -2.66 -1.43 -0.42
CA VAL A 37 -2.12 -2.77 -0.20
C VAL A 37 -0.74 -2.65 0.41
N SER A 38 -0.47 -3.34 1.54
CA SER A 38 0.86 -3.33 2.15
C SER A 38 1.36 -1.89 2.43
N ALA A 39 2.51 -1.47 1.90
CA ALA A 39 2.97 -0.09 2.01
C ALA A 39 1.95 0.94 1.48
N GLY A 40 1.15 0.59 0.48
CA GLY A 40 0.07 1.45 -0.01
C GLY A 40 -0.99 1.72 1.05
N ALA A 41 -1.28 0.76 1.92
CA ALA A 41 -2.18 0.95 3.06
C ALA A 41 -1.51 1.76 4.18
N VAL A 42 -0.31 1.33 4.63
CA VAL A 42 0.41 1.95 5.78
C VAL A 42 0.87 3.38 5.48
N PHE A 43 1.19 3.69 4.23
CA PHE A 43 1.60 5.05 3.84
C PHE A 43 0.40 5.88 3.40
N GLY A 44 -0.55 5.28 2.67
CA GLY A 44 -1.74 5.97 2.16
C GLY A 44 -2.67 6.49 3.25
N CYS A 45 -2.74 5.86 4.42
CA CYS A 45 -3.56 6.33 5.54
C CYS A 45 -3.18 7.76 6.00
N ASN A 46 -1.93 8.18 5.79
CA ASN A 46 -1.46 9.52 6.13
C ASN A 46 -2.08 10.62 5.25
N TYR A 47 -2.60 10.27 4.07
CA TYR A 47 -3.37 11.20 3.24
C TYR A 47 -4.71 11.53 3.90
N LYS A 48 -5.40 10.53 4.44
CA LYS A 48 -6.67 10.71 5.15
C LYS A 48 -6.47 11.41 6.49
N SER A 49 -5.38 11.15 7.23
CA SER A 49 -5.07 11.82 8.49
C SER A 49 -4.48 13.23 8.33
N GLY A 50 -4.36 13.73 7.08
CA GLY A 50 -3.86 15.09 6.84
C GLY A 50 -2.40 15.32 7.25
N GLN A 51 -1.55 14.31 7.18
CA GLN A 51 -0.17 14.37 7.67
C GLN A 51 0.88 14.25 6.54
N PRO A 52 0.97 15.21 5.60
CA PRO A 52 2.00 15.19 4.57
C PRO A 52 3.40 15.23 5.20
N GLY A 53 4.37 14.56 4.57
CA GLY A 53 5.74 14.45 5.05
C GLY A 53 5.96 13.42 6.16
N ARG A 54 4.91 12.97 6.86
CA ARG A 54 5.04 12.02 7.98
C ARG A 54 5.70 10.71 7.55
N VAL A 55 5.29 10.14 6.41
CA VAL A 55 5.85 8.89 5.90
C VAL A 55 7.36 9.01 5.68
N LEU A 56 7.82 10.06 5.02
CA LEU A 56 9.25 10.28 4.82
C LEU A 56 9.99 10.49 6.14
N ARG A 57 9.43 11.32 7.03
CA ARG A 57 10.05 11.70 8.30
C ARG A 57 10.37 10.48 9.18
N TYR A 58 9.39 9.63 9.45
CA TYR A 58 9.64 8.47 10.30
C TYR A 58 10.50 7.41 9.61
N ASN A 59 10.35 7.20 8.30
CA ASN A 59 11.20 6.27 7.57
C ASN A 59 12.67 6.70 7.62
N LYS A 60 12.99 7.96 7.38
CA LYS A 60 14.36 8.49 7.49
C LYS A 60 14.90 8.38 8.91
N ARG A 61 14.08 8.73 9.90
CA ARG A 61 14.48 8.71 11.31
C ARG A 61 14.78 7.31 11.80
N PHE A 62 14.01 6.31 11.40
CA PHE A 62 14.07 4.96 11.96
C PHE A 62 14.61 3.89 11.02
N CYS A 63 15.04 4.22 9.79
CA CYS A 63 15.53 3.22 8.84
C CYS A 63 16.74 2.39 9.36
N ARG A 64 17.50 2.90 10.32
CA ARG A 64 18.62 2.21 10.97
C ARG A 64 18.27 1.65 12.36
N GLU A 65 17.09 1.92 12.88
CA GLU A 65 16.60 1.38 14.15
C GLU A 65 16.25 -0.11 13.96
N TRP A 66 16.92 -0.98 14.74
CA TRP A 66 16.73 -2.42 14.59
C TRP A 66 15.30 -2.90 14.88
N ARG A 67 14.57 -2.19 15.77
CA ARG A 67 13.16 -2.49 16.08
C ARG A 67 12.22 -2.09 14.94
N TYR A 68 12.63 -1.13 14.10
CA TYR A 68 11.84 -0.70 12.97
C TYR A 68 11.86 -1.76 11.85
N CYS A 69 13.05 -2.12 11.36
CA CYS A 69 13.19 -3.13 10.29
C CYS A 69 14.60 -3.77 10.33
N SER A 70 14.70 -5.02 10.77
CA SER A 70 15.98 -5.73 10.76
C SER A 70 15.81 -7.24 10.89
N TRP A 71 16.87 -7.99 10.52
CA TRP A 71 16.95 -9.42 10.80
C TRP A 71 16.98 -9.72 12.30
N ARG A 72 17.49 -8.80 13.13
CA ARG A 72 17.44 -8.91 14.60
C ARG A 72 16.00 -8.87 15.10
N SER A 73 15.19 -7.96 14.58
CA SER A 73 13.74 -7.91 14.87
C SER A 73 13.09 -9.24 14.49
N TRP A 74 13.35 -9.74 13.29
CA TRP A 74 12.78 -11.00 12.81
C TRP A 74 13.16 -12.18 13.72
N LEU A 75 14.42 -12.31 14.13
CA LEU A 75 14.89 -13.39 15.03
C LEU A 75 14.23 -13.32 16.40
N LEU A 76 14.04 -12.13 16.96
CA LEU A 76 13.51 -11.94 18.30
C LEU A 76 11.97 -11.98 18.34
N THR A 77 11.31 -11.47 17.32
CA THR A 77 9.86 -11.25 17.33
C THR A 77 9.10 -12.09 16.28
N GLY A 78 9.80 -12.59 15.25
CA GLY A 78 9.19 -13.23 14.09
C GLY A 78 8.73 -12.25 13.01
N ASP A 79 8.93 -10.94 13.23
CA ASP A 79 8.54 -9.87 12.30
C ASP A 79 9.76 -9.06 11.90
N LEU A 80 10.03 -8.95 10.59
CA LEU A 80 11.13 -8.17 10.03
C LEU A 80 10.93 -6.67 10.31
N PHE A 81 9.70 -6.18 10.09
CA PHE A 81 9.22 -4.90 10.60
C PHE A 81 8.60 -5.16 11.98
N GLY A 82 9.26 -4.67 13.03
CA GLY A 82 8.85 -4.98 14.41
C GLY A 82 7.43 -4.47 14.71
N ALA A 83 6.52 -5.40 14.99
CA ALA A 83 5.09 -5.10 15.13
C ALA A 83 4.82 -4.05 16.22
N GLU A 84 5.37 -4.25 17.43
CA GLU A 84 5.21 -3.32 18.56
C GLU A 84 5.74 -1.93 18.22
N PHE A 85 6.94 -1.86 17.62
CA PHE A 85 7.55 -0.59 17.27
C PHE A 85 6.77 0.15 16.17
N CYS A 86 6.41 -0.56 15.07
CA CYS A 86 5.81 0.08 13.90
C CYS A 86 4.34 0.44 14.08
N TYR A 87 3.57 -0.37 14.85
CA TYR A 87 2.12 -0.24 14.96
C TYR A 87 1.63 0.17 16.35
N ARG A 88 2.54 0.42 17.30
CA ARG A 88 2.23 0.97 18.61
C ARG A 88 3.15 2.12 18.98
N ASP A 89 4.46 1.88 19.22
CA ASP A 89 5.36 2.95 19.67
C ASP A 89 5.46 4.11 18.70
N LEU A 90 5.57 3.82 17.39
CA LEU A 90 5.73 4.84 16.36
C LEU A 90 4.47 5.72 16.25
N PRO A 91 3.26 5.19 16.00
CA PRO A 91 2.08 6.02 15.82
C PRO A 91 1.52 6.62 17.10
N GLU A 92 1.81 6.06 18.28
CA GLU A 92 1.29 6.57 19.56
C GLU A 92 2.25 7.54 20.26
N LYS A 93 3.59 7.41 20.04
CA LYS A 93 4.58 8.11 20.87
C LYS A 93 5.68 8.82 20.09
N LEU A 94 6.19 8.21 19.01
CA LEU A 94 7.44 8.65 18.38
C LEU A 94 7.22 9.60 17.20
N ASP A 95 6.16 9.37 16.44
CA ASP A 95 5.66 10.21 15.36
C ASP A 95 4.14 10.02 15.29
N VAL A 96 3.44 10.74 16.16
CA VAL A 96 2.03 10.52 16.48
C VAL A 96 1.15 10.60 15.25
N PHE A 97 0.28 9.59 15.09
CA PHE A 97 -0.71 9.56 14.04
C PHE A 97 -1.97 10.30 14.47
N ASP A 98 -2.49 11.16 13.61
CA ASP A 98 -3.69 11.94 13.89
C ASP A 98 -4.95 11.10 13.64
N CYS A 99 -5.33 10.34 14.66
CA CYS A 99 -6.53 9.50 14.64
C CYS A 99 -7.82 10.34 14.59
N GLU A 100 -7.80 11.55 15.16
CA GLU A 100 -8.96 12.44 15.20
C GLU A 100 -9.26 13.00 13.81
N GLU A 101 -8.24 13.56 13.14
CA GLU A 101 -8.39 14.04 11.76
C GLU A 101 -8.75 12.89 10.82
N TYR A 102 -8.13 11.73 10.98
CA TYR A 102 -8.49 10.55 10.20
C TYR A 102 -9.97 10.18 10.35
N GLY A 103 -10.52 10.20 11.58
CA GLY A 103 -11.91 9.89 11.84
C GLY A 103 -12.90 10.94 11.31
N ARG A 104 -12.52 12.22 11.35
CA ARG A 104 -13.33 13.36 10.83
C ARG A 104 -13.36 13.44 9.31
N ASN A 105 -12.29 13.00 8.66
CA ASN A 105 -12.16 13.07 7.20
C ASN A 105 -13.15 12.11 6.52
N PRO A 106 -14.06 12.59 5.64
CA PRO A 106 -15.10 11.76 5.04
C PRO A 106 -14.59 10.73 4.01
N VAL A 107 -13.33 10.81 3.61
CA VAL A 107 -12.72 9.87 2.66
C VAL A 107 -12.83 8.44 3.19
N GLU A 108 -13.42 7.54 2.40
CA GLU A 108 -13.45 6.11 2.76
C GLU A 108 -12.06 5.49 2.58
N PHE A 109 -11.61 4.72 3.56
CA PHE A 109 -10.31 4.06 3.49
C PHE A 109 -10.44 2.55 3.60
N TYR A 110 -9.80 1.85 2.67
CA TYR A 110 -9.81 0.39 2.58
C TYR A 110 -8.39 -0.18 2.60
N MET A 111 -8.23 -1.31 3.27
CA MET A 111 -6.98 -2.08 3.32
C MET A 111 -7.20 -3.48 2.77
N VAL A 112 -6.23 -3.99 2.02
CA VAL A 112 -6.30 -5.34 1.46
C VAL A 112 -5.41 -6.27 2.27
N CYS A 113 -5.97 -7.40 2.69
CA CYS A 113 -5.27 -8.51 3.32
C CYS A 113 -5.51 -9.80 2.52
N THR A 114 -4.69 -10.81 2.72
CA THR A 114 -4.92 -12.15 2.17
C THR A 114 -5.26 -13.09 3.31
N ASP A 115 -6.47 -13.67 3.28
CA ASP A 115 -6.88 -14.73 4.20
C ASP A 115 -6.03 -15.99 3.95
N VAL A 116 -5.38 -16.51 5.00
CA VAL A 116 -4.44 -17.64 4.84
C VAL A 116 -5.15 -18.98 4.61
N HIS A 117 -6.40 -19.13 5.02
CA HIS A 117 -7.16 -20.35 4.86
C HIS A 117 -7.74 -20.49 3.45
N THR A 118 -8.24 -19.38 2.90
CA THR A 118 -8.90 -19.37 1.58
C THR A 118 -7.97 -18.94 0.45
N GLY A 119 -6.87 -18.22 0.76
CA GLY A 119 -5.98 -17.57 -0.22
C GLY A 119 -6.64 -16.42 -0.98
N ARG A 120 -7.80 -15.95 -0.53
CA ARG A 120 -8.55 -14.85 -1.17
C ARG A 120 -8.22 -13.51 -0.54
N ALA A 121 -8.40 -12.45 -1.32
CA ALA A 121 -8.32 -11.09 -0.81
C ALA A 121 -9.50 -10.77 0.12
N VAL A 122 -9.21 -10.07 1.21
CA VAL A 122 -10.18 -9.49 2.11
C VAL A 122 -9.97 -7.98 2.10
N TYR A 123 -11.05 -7.24 1.88
CA TYR A 123 -11.05 -5.79 1.77
C TYR A 123 -11.69 -5.19 3.02
N HIS A 124 -10.87 -4.72 3.93
CA HIS A 124 -11.32 -4.15 5.20
C HIS A 124 -11.50 -2.64 5.08
N ARG A 125 -12.71 -2.15 5.39
CA ARG A 125 -13.00 -0.71 5.48
C ARG A 125 -12.63 -0.21 6.87
N ALA A 126 -11.79 0.83 6.94
CA ALA A 126 -11.31 1.42 8.17
C ALA A 126 -11.84 2.85 8.36
N PRO A 127 -13.00 3.05 8.94
CA PRO A 127 -13.57 4.39 9.16
C PRO A 127 -12.81 5.18 10.22
N VAL A 128 -12.28 4.51 11.22
CA VAL A 128 -11.52 5.08 12.35
C VAL A 128 -10.22 4.31 12.54
N VAL A 129 -9.26 4.89 13.26
CA VAL A 129 -8.02 4.21 13.65
C VAL A 129 -8.04 3.97 15.16
N ASP A 130 -8.04 2.70 15.51
CA ASP A 130 -7.94 2.16 16.86
C ASP A 130 -6.94 1.01 16.91
N GLY A 131 -6.84 0.31 18.02
CA GLY A 131 -5.93 -0.83 18.16
C GLY A 131 -6.19 -1.95 17.16
N GLU A 132 -7.45 -2.21 16.80
CA GLU A 132 -7.82 -3.21 15.81
C GLU A 132 -7.44 -2.76 14.40
N CYS A 133 -7.62 -1.49 14.07
CA CYS A 133 -7.22 -0.93 12.79
C CYS A 133 -5.70 -1.04 12.57
N TYR A 134 -4.87 -0.83 13.61
CA TYR A 134 -3.43 -1.07 13.50
C TYR A 134 -3.09 -2.53 13.20
N GLU A 135 -3.84 -3.48 13.75
CA GLU A 135 -3.66 -4.90 13.41
C GLU A 135 -4.05 -5.20 11.96
N TRP A 136 -5.10 -4.57 11.42
CA TRP A 136 -5.44 -4.67 10.00
C TRP A 136 -4.36 -4.06 9.11
N MET A 137 -3.78 -2.91 9.48
CA MET A 137 -2.62 -2.32 8.78
C MET A 137 -1.42 -3.27 8.79
N ARG A 138 -1.13 -3.88 9.96
CA ARG A 138 -0.08 -4.88 10.12
C ARG A 138 -0.34 -6.10 9.23
N ALA A 139 -1.55 -6.63 9.22
CA ALA A 139 -1.95 -7.75 8.39
C ALA A 139 -1.71 -7.46 6.90
N SER A 140 -2.15 -6.29 6.42
CA SER A 140 -1.95 -5.84 5.04
C SER A 140 -0.47 -5.80 4.63
N ALA A 141 0.44 -5.52 5.57
CA ALA A 141 1.88 -5.39 5.33
C ALA A 141 2.72 -6.60 5.81
N SER A 142 2.09 -7.67 6.32
CA SER A 142 2.76 -8.86 6.84
C SER A 142 3.20 -9.80 5.72
N MET A 143 4.44 -9.63 5.25
CA MET A 143 5.01 -10.43 4.16
C MET A 143 5.25 -11.89 4.61
N PRO A 144 4.88 -12.89 3.78
CA PRO A 144 5.16 -14.31 4.07
C PRO A 144 6.64 -14.57 4.37
N LEU A 145 6.92 -15.45 5.32
CA LEU A 145 8.23 -15.84 5.88
C LEU A 145 8.91 -14.81 6.77
N VAL A 146 8.70 -13.55 6.54
CA VAL A 146 9.39 -12.47 7.28
C VAL A 146 8.45 -11.73 8.22
N SER A 147 7.21 -12.19 8.34
CA SER A 147 6.23 -11.71 9.31
C SER A 147 5.37 -12.87 9.82
N ARG A 148 4.87 -12.72 11.04
CA ARG A 148 3.87 -13.62 11.61
C ARG A 148 2.53 -13.47 10.92
N ILE A 149 1.72 -14.53 10.94
CA ILE A 149 0.30 -14.46 10.57
C ILE A 149 -0.40 -13.59 11.62
N VAL A 150 -1.17 -12.61 11.14
CA VAL A 150 -1.91 -11.67 11.99
C VAL A 150 -3.32 -12.19 12.20
N ARG A 151 -3.75 -12.18 13.46
CA ARG A 151 -5.13 -12.54 13.86
C ARG A 151 -5.88 -11.26 14.20
N VAL A 152 -6.92 -10.97 13.43
CA VAL A 152 -7.75 -9.78 13.61
C VAL A 152 -9.15 -10.03 13.03
N GLY A 153 -10.20 -9.43 13.59
CA GLY A 153 -11.56 -9.57 13.10
C GLY A 153 -12.05 -11.03 12.98
N GLY A 154 -11.55 -11.93 13.82
CA GLY A 154 -11.88 -13.35 13.80
C GLY A 154 -11.21 -14.18 12.70
N GLY A 155 -10.31 -13.60 11.88
CA GLY A 155 -9.58 -14.29 10.82
C GLY A 155 -8.07 -14.31 11.00
N GLU A 156 -7.37 -14.98 10.08
CA GLU A 156 -5.92 -15.06 10.02
C GLU A 156 -5.42 -14.55 8.66
N TYR A 157 -4.52 -13.55 8.67
CA TYR A 157 -4.15 -12.82 7.46
C TYR A 157 -2.65 -12.63 7.30
N LEU A 158 -2.26 -12.48 6.05
CA LEU A 158 -0.95 -12.00 5.59
C LEU A 158 -1.13 -10.92 4.51
N ASP A 159 0.01 -10.38 4.00
CA ASP A 159 0.08 -9.28 3.03
C ASP A 159 -0.92 -9.44 1.87
N GLY A 160 -1.72 -8.40 1.68
CA GLY A 160 -2.78 -8.36 0.67
C GLY A 160 -2.26 -8.52 -0.77
N ALA A 161 -1.01 -8.13 -1.02
CA ALA A 161 -0.41 -8.28 -2.34
C ALA A 161 -0.18 -9.74 -2.78
N VAL A 162 -0.49 -10.73 -1.93
CA VAL A 162 -0.49 -12.14 -2.34
C VAL A 162 -1.71 -12.45 -3.21
N ALA A 163 -2.89 -12.01 -2.78
CA ALA A 163 -4.15 -12.25 -3.49
C ALA A 163 -4.49 -11.14 -4.48
N ASP A 164 -4.36 -9.87 -4.06
CA ASP A 164 -4.66 -8.71 -4.91
C ASP A 164 -3.66 -7.57 -4.64
N SER A 165 -2.72 -7.38 -5.57
CA SER A 165 -1.67 -6.36 -5.44
C SER A 165 -2.11 -4.96 -5.88
N ILE A 166 -3.19 -4.84 -6.70
CA ILE A 166 -3.69 -3.60 -7.28
C ILE A 166 -5.22 -3.71 -7.36
N PRO A 167 -5.96 -3.37 -6.29
CA PRO A 167 -7.37 -3.69 -6.09
C PRO A 167 -8.33 -2.80 -6.90
N LEU A 168 -8.00 -2.51 -8.17
CA LEU A 168 -8.82 -1.67 -9.05
C LEU A 168 -10.20 -2.28 -9.30
N ARG A 169 -10.24 -3.59 -9.64
CA ARG A 169 -11.52 -4.27 -9.95
C ARG A 169 -12.48 -4.28 -8.77
N TYR A 170 -11.95 -4.41 -7.55
CA TYR A 170 -12.77 -4.31 -6.34
C TYR A 170 -13.35 -2.91 -6.20
N PHE A 171 -12.53 -1.87 -6.37
CA PHE A 171 -12.98 -0.48 -6.25
C PHE A 171 -14.04 -0.12 -7.31
N GLU A 172 -13.83 -0.54 -8.55
CA GLU A 172 -14.85 -0.42 -9.61
C GLU A 172 -16.15 -1.12 -9.21
N GLY A 173 -16.05 -2.34 -8.66
CA GLY A 173 -17.20 -3.15 -8.24
C GLY A 173 -18.03 -2.55 -7.10
N ILE A 174 -17.43 -1.71 -6.24
CA ILE A 174 -18.13 -1.01 -5.15
C ILE A 174 -18.48 0.44 -5.47
N GLY A 175 -18.42 0.83 -6.77
CA GLY A 175 -18.98 2.08 -7.28
C GLY A 175 -17.99 3.24 -7.46
N TYR A 176 -16.67 3.01 -7.35
CA TYR A 176 -15.67 4.00 -7.74
C TYR A 176 -15.45 3.95 -9.24
N GLY A 177 -16.22 4.73 -9.98
CA GLY A 177 -16.25 4.70 -11.44
C GLY A 177 -15.08 5.42 -12.12
N LYS A 178 -14.41 6.34 -11.43
CA LYS A 178 -13.16 6.98 -11.84
C LYS A 178 -12.07 6.68 -10.85
N ASN A 179 -10.95 6.12 -11.31
CA ASN A 179 -9.89 5.70 -10.41
C ASN A 179 -8.53 6.27 -10.81
N VAL A 180 -7.77 6.71 -9.82
CA VAL A 180 -6.34 6.98 -9.96
C VAL A 180 -5.58 5.79 -9.39
N VAL A 181 -4.65 5.24 -10.15
CA VAL A 181 -3.85 4.09 -9.74
C VAL A 181 -2.39 4.51 -9.65
N ILE A 182 -1.77 4.34 -8.48
CA ILE A 182 -0.34 4.60 -8.29
C ILE A 182 0.39 3.26 -8.16
N LEU A 183 1.27 2.99 -9.14
CA LEU A 183 2.16 1.83 -9.16
C LEU A 183 3.56 2.20 -8.65
N THR A 184 4.28 1.23 -8.13
CA THR A 184 5.65 1.36 -7.61
C THR A 184 6.71 0.75 -8.54
N GLN A 185 6.27 0.30 -9.71
CA GLN A 185 7.12 -0.26 -10.76
C GLN A 185 6.96 0.53 -12.06
N PRO A 186 8.05 0.68 -12.83
CA PRO A 186 8.00 1.38 -14.11
C PRO A 186 7.23 0.60 -15.18
N GLU A 187 7.03 1.24 -16.31
CA GLU A 187 6.47 0.60 -17.52
C GLU A 187 7.30 -0.61 -17.95
N GLY A 188 6.62 -1.61 -18.51
CA GLY A 188 7.28 -2.83 -18.98
C GLY A 188 7.75 -3.78 -17.87
N PHE A 189 7.53 -3.46 -16.59
CA PHE A 189 7.88 -4.38 -15.52
C PHE A 189 7.00 -5.63 -15.55
N VAL A 190 7.64 -6.80 -15.65
CA VAL A 190 6.97 -8.11 -15.58
C VAL A 190 7.38 -8.83 -14.30
N LYS A 191 6.39 -9.12 -13.45
CA LYS A 191 6.62 -9.88 -12.21
C LYS A 191 6.94 -11.33 -12.53
N LYS A 192 8.06 -11.82 -11.99
CA LYS A 192 8.51 -13.20 -12.14
C LYS A 192 7.97 -14.08 -11.01
N PRO A 193 7.90 -15.42 -11.20
CA PRO A 193 7.54 -16.35 -10.13
C PRO A 193 8.39 -16.15 -8.88
N SER A 194 7.78 -16.37 -7.71
CA SER A 194 8.45 -16.20 -6.42
C SER A 194 9.57 -17.23 -6.27
N ARG A 195 10.77 -16.77 -5.94
CA ARG A 195 11.88 -17.65 -5.54
C ARG A 195 11.64 -18.14 -4.12
N GLY A 196 12.09 -19.35 -3.78
CA GLY A 196 11.96 -19.89 -2.42
C GLY A 196 10.62 -20.56 -2.12
N MET A 197 9.79 -20.89 -3.11
CA MET A 197 8.53 -21.63 -2.93
C MET A 197 8.70 -22.95 -2.17
N GLY A 198 9.87 -23.61 -2.26
CA GLY A 198 10.16 -24.82 -1.49
C GLY A 198 10.13 -24.58 0.03
N ILE A 199 10.81 -23.53 0.48
CA ILE A 199 10.82 -23.12 1.90
C ILE A 199 9.42 -22.70 2.35
N LEU A 200 8.72 -21.89 1.54
CA LEU A 200 7.34 -21.46 1.83
C LEU A 200 6.38 -22.66 2.02
N LYS A 201 6.51 -23.70 1.20
CA LYS A 201 5.71 -24.91 1.33
C LYS A 201 5.92 -25.63 2.67
N ILE A 202 7.13 -25.60 3.22
CA ILE A 202 7.43 -26.21 4.52
C ILE A 202 6.76 -25.42 5.65
N PHE A 203 6.98 -24.10 5.70
CA PHE A 203 6.48 -23.24 6.78
C PHE A 203 4.97 -23.01 6.74
N LEU A 204 4.40 -22.91 5.54
CA LEU A 204 2.97 -22.63 5.33
C LEU A 204 2.18 -23.85 4.87
N ARG A 205 2.67 -25.09 5.15
CA ARG A 205 2.02 -26.35 4.74
C ARG A 205 0.56 -26.50 5.21
N LYS A 206 0.21 -25.84 6.30
CA LYS A 206 -1.16 -25.80 6.84
C LYS A 206 -2.13 -24.95 6.01
N TYR A 207 -1.61 -24.12 5.09
CA TYR A 207 -2.37 -23.16 4.31
C TYR A 207 -2.23 -23.38 2.80
N PRO A 208 -2.73 -24.51 2.25
CA PRO A 208 -2.53 -24.88 0.84
C PRO A 208 -3.15 -23.90 -0.14
N ALA A 209 -4.29 -23.30 0.21
CA ALA A 209 -4.95 -22.29 -0.62
C ALA A 209 -4.11 -21.00 -0.71
N PHE A 210 -3.52 -20.55 0.39
CA PHE A 210 -2.60 -19.42 0.41
C PHE A 210 -1.34 -19.70 -0.43
N LEU A 211 -0.76 -20.90 -0.31
CA LEU A 211 0.39 -21.30 -1.13
C LEU A 211 0.07 -21.29 -2.62
N LYS A 212 -1.15 -21.71 -3.00
CA LYS A 212 -1.64 -21.66 -4.39
C LYS A 212 -1.76 -20.21 -4.87
N ALA A 213 -2.34 -19.31 -4.05
CA ALA A 213 -2.43 -17.88 -4.36
C ALA A 213 -1.03 -17.27 -4.55
N LEU A 214 -0.10 -17.56 -3.64
CA LEU A 214 1.28 -17.06 -3.68
C LEU A 214 2.05 -17.56 -4.92
N ALA A 215 1.86 -18.82 -5.31
CA ALA A 215 2.46 -19.40 -6.52
C ALA A 215 1.96 -18.71 -7.80
N ASN A 216 0.69 -18.33 -7.84
CA ASN A 216 0.05 -17.64 -8.97
C ASN A 216 0.17 -16.11 -8.93
N ARG A 217 0.65 -15.52 -7.84
CA ARG A 217 0.73 -14.07 -7.63
C ARG A 217 1.33 -13.31 -8.82
N HIS A 218 2.36 -13.85 -9.45
CA HIS A 218 3.02 -13.20 -10.59
C HIS A 218 2.12 -13.11 -11.81
N LYS A 219 1.31 -14.13 -12.07
CA LYS A 219 0.34 -14.13 -13.19
C LYS A 219 -0.76 -13.11 -12.94
N VAL A 220 -1.42 -13.22 -11.78
CA VAL A 220 -2.49 -12.29 -11.35
C VAL A 220 -2.02 -10.84 -11.41
N TYR A 221 -0.81 -10.56 -10.91
CA TYR A 221 -0.22 -9.22 -10.96
C TYR A 221 -0.08 -8.70 -12.39
N ASN A 222 0.53 -9.49 -13.29
CA ASN A 222 0.77 -9.07 -14.67
C ASN A 222 -0.56 -8.88 -15.44
N GLU A 223 -1.54 -9.74 -15.21
CA GLU A 223 -2.89 -9.61 -15.77
C GLU A 223 -3.59 -8.34 -15.24
N THR A 224 -3.41 -8.04 -13.95
CA THR A 224 -3.99 -6.82 -13.36
C THR A 224 -3.31 -5.57 -13.90
N VAL A 225 -1.99 -5.54 -14.07
CA VAL A 225 -1.29 -4.41 -14.71
C VAL A 225 -1.81 -4.19 -16.12
N ALA A 226 -1.92 -5.23 -16.94
CA ALA A 226 -2.47 -5.13 -18.29
C ALA A 226 -3.94 -4.61 -18.30
N TYR A 227 -4.72 -5.02 -17.30
CA TYR A 227 -6.08 -4.48 -17.13
C TYR A 227 -6.06 -2.99 -16.79
N VAL A 228 -5.24 -2.55 -15.85
CA VAL A 228 -5.07 -1.14 -15.47
C VAL A 228 -4.66 -0.30 -16.68
N GLU A 229 -3.68 -0.77 -17.46
CA GLU A 229 -3.22 -0.10 -18.68
C GLU A 229 -4.33 0.02 -19.74
N LYS A 230 -5.16 -1.02 -19.90
CA LYS A 230 -6.33 -0.98 -20.76
C LYS A 230 -7.37 0.05 -20.30
N GLN A 231 -7.64 0.13 -18.99
CA GLN A 231 -8.56 1.13 -18.44
C GLN A 231 -8.00 2.55 -18.55
N ALA A 232 -6.67 2.72 -18.41
CA ALA A 232 -6.00 4.00 -18.60
C ALA A 232 -6.11 4.46 -20.07
N ALA A 233 -5.86 3.58 -21.03
CA ALA A 233 -6.02 3.87 -22.45
C ALA A 233 -7.48 4.24 -22.84
N ALA A 234 -8.46 3.71 -22.09
CA ALA A 234 -9.88 4.05 -22.25
C ALA A 234 -10.30 5.34 -21.50
N GLY A 235 -9.37 6.05 -20.84
CA GLY A 235 -9.65 7.27 -20.08
C GLY A 235 -10.42 7.08 -18.78
N LYS A 236 -10.62 5.83 -18.32
CA LYS A 236 -11.34 5.50 -17.09
C LYS A 236 -10.44 5.52 -15.85
N VAL A 237 -9.13 5.38 -16.06
CA VAL A 237 -8.10 5.37 -15.01
C VAL A 237 -7.03 6.38 -15.36
N LEU A 238 -6.61 7.17 -14.37
CA LEU A 238 -5.37 7.92 -14.43
C LEU A 238 -4.26 7.07 -13.80
N LEU A 239 -3.32 6.61 -14.62
CA LEU A 239 -2.24 5.74 -14.18
C LEU A 239 -0.96 6.54 -13.91
N ILE A 240 -0.48 6.46 -12.67
CA ILE A 240 0.77 7.07 -12.22
C ILE A 240 1.77 5.97 -11.88
N ARG A 241 2.99 6.09 -12.43
CA ARG A 241 4.10 5.16 -12.13
C ARG A 241 5.44 5.87 -12.28
N PRO A 242 6.51 5.38 -11.64
CA PRO A 242 7.84 5.93 -11.86
C PRO A 242 8.28 5.69 -13.31
N GLU A 243 8.96 6.67 -13.90
CA GLU A 243 9.48 6.58 -15.27
C GLU A 243 10.58 5.51 -15.39
N GLU A 244 11.38 5.36 -14.32
CA GLU A 244 12.46 4.39 -14.23
C GLU A 244 12.37 3.57 -12.92
N ARG A 245 13.22 2.55 -12.82
CA ARG A 245 13.33 1.75 -11.61
C ARG A 245 13.76 2.63 -10.42
N LEU A 246 12.97 2.60 -9.35
CA LEU A 246 13.27 3.34 -8.13
C LEU A 246 14.61 2.88 -7.49
N PRO A 247 15.37 3.80 -6.88
CA PRO A 247 16.71 3.50 -6.33
C PRO A 247 16.67 2.58 -5.11
N VAL A 248 15.49 2.31 -4.55
CA VAL A 248 15.32 1.44 -3.38
C VAL A 248 14.73 0.08 -3.74
N GLY A 249 15.13 -0.95 -2.99
CA GLY A 249 14.50 -2.27 -3.01
C GLY A 249 13.26 -2.34 -2.10
N ARG A 250 12.94 -3.56 -1.64
CA ARG A 250 11.92 -3.76 -0.60
C ARG A 250 12.40 -3.32 0.78
N LEU A 251 13.69 -3.43 1.04
CA LEU A 251 14.36 -2.99 2.26
C LEU A 251 15.38 -1.94 1.88
N CYS A 252 15.49 -0.91 2.69
CA CYS A 252 16.46 0.14 2.55
C CYS A 252 16.73 0.78 3.91
N HIS A 253 18.01 0.86 4.30
CA HIS A 253 18.47 1.48 5.55
C HIS A 253 19.26 2.76 5.28
N ASP A 254 19.24 3.25 4.04
CA ASP A 254 19.91 4.48 3.63
C ASP A 254 18.90 5.63 3.54
N PRO A 255 18.97 6.63 4.45
CA PRO A 255 18.04 7.75 4.49
C PRO A 255 18.09 8.62 3.23
N GLU A 256 19.23 8.68 2.51
CA GLU A 256 19.36 9.48 1.30
C GLU A 256 18.65 8.79 0.10
N LEU A 257 18.74 7.46 -0.01
CA LEU A 257 18.00 6.71 -1.02
C LEU A 257 16.48 6.76 -0.76
N LEU A 258 16.07 6.76 0.52
CA LEU A 258 14.67 6.95 0.89
C LEU A 258 14.18 8.34 0.47
N GLN A 259 14.96 9.40 0.78
CA GLN A 259 14.68 10.77 0.35
C GLN A 259 14.57 10.86 -1.17
N LYS A 260 15.57 10.36 -1.89
CA LYS A 260 15.58 10.37 -3.37
C LYS A 260 14.33 9.70 -3.97
N THR A 261 13.91 8.58 -3.37
CA THR A 261 12.70 7.87 -3.82
C THR A 261 11.44 8.71 -3.63
N TYR A 262 11.31 9.34 -2.47
CA TYR A 262 10.22 10.25 -2.17
C TYR A 262 10.22 11.46 -3.12
N ASP A 263 11.39 12.08 -3.36
CA ASP A 263 11.51 13.26 -4.23
C ASP A 263 11.12 12.95 -5.68
N ILE A 264 11.44 11.73 -6.18
CA ILE A 264 10.96 11.25 -7.48
C ILE A 264 9.42 11.25 -7.49
N GLY A 265 8.80 10.69 -6.45
CA GLY A 265 7.34 10.69 -6.30
C GLY A 265 6.75 12.09 -6.24
N PHE A 266 7.35 12.96 -5.42
CA PHE A 266 6.87 14.33 -5.25
C PHE A 266 6.92 15.13 -6.56
N ARG A 267 8.01 15.01 -7.33
CA ARG A 267 8.11 15.62 -8.67
C ARG A 267 7.09 15.03 -9.64
N THR A 268 6.90 13.71 -9.59
CA THR A 268 5.87 13.05 -10.41
C THR A 268 4.48 13.56 -10.05
N GLY A 269 4.15 13.67 -8.76
CA GLY A 269 2.88 14.23 -8.31
C GLY A 269 2.64 15.64 -8.83
N LYS A 270 3.66 16.51 -8.76
CA LYS A 270 3.59 17.87 -9.33
C LYS A 270 3.40 17.88 -10.86
N LYS A 271 4.11 17.00 -11.58
CA LYS A 271 4.00 16.86 -13.04
C LYS A 271 2.56 16.52 -13.47
N TYR A 272 1.91 15.61 -12.74
CA TYR A 272 0.54 15.18 -13.04
C TYR A 272 -0.56 16.04 -12.40
N LEU A 273 -0.21 17.12 -11.71
CA LEU A 273 -1.19 17.96 -11.01
C LEU A 273 -2.28 18.54 -11.93
N PRO A 274 -1.98 19.09 -13.12
CA PRO A 274 -3.02 19.59 -14.02
C PRO A 274 -3.95 18.48 -14.52
N GLU A 275 -3.41 17.27 -14.69
CA GLU A 275 -4.16 16.13 -15.19
C GLU A 275 -5.08 15.55 -14.11
N ILE A 276 -4.59 15.36 -12.89
CA ILE A 276 -5.40 14.88 -11.78
C ILE A 276 -6.52 15.85 -11.42
N GLN A 277 -6.27 17.16 -11.43
CA GLN A 277 -7.30 18.15 -11.18
C GLN A 277 -8.43 18.06 -12.22
N ARG A 278 -8.09 17.99 -13.50
CA ARG A 278 -9.10 17.78 -14.58
C ARG A 278 -9.84 16.46 -14.41
N PHE A 279 -9.11 15.38 -14.09
CA PHE A 279 -9.67 14.05 -13.93
C PHE A 279 -10.68 13.98 -12.78
N THR A 280 -10.40 14.62 -11.64
CA THR A 280 -11.28 14.65 -10.47
C THR A 280 -12.45 15.61 -10.65
N THR A 281 -12.26 16.78 -11.30
CA THR A 281 -13.30 17.82 -11.46
C THR A 281 -14.35 17.42 -12.51
N SER A 282 -13.99 16.73 -13.58
CA SER A 282 -14.95 16.24 -14.60
C SER A 282 -15.93 15.17 -14.07
N ALA A 283 -15.86 14.81 -12.80
CA ALA A 283 -16.84 13.98 -12.12
C ALA A 283 -18.12 14.74 -11.70
N CYS A 284 -18.06 16.09 -11.62
CA CYS A 284 -19.18 16.93 -11.17
C CYS A 284 -20.07 17.46 -12.29
N SER A 285 -19.73 17.25 -13.58
CA SER A 285 -20.43 17.83 -14.73
C SER A 285 -21.24 16.82 -15.57
N GLY A 286 -21.66 15.73 -14.98
CA GLY A 286 -22.48 14.71 -15.62
C GLY A 286 -23.78 14.49 -14.84
N ASP A 287 -24.72 15.42 -14.97
CA ASP A 287 -26.17 15.26 -14.78
C ASP A 287 -26.88 15.55 -16.08
#